data_af3c85e697726cf9200dc76bdffa91a9
#
_entry.id   af3c85e697726cf9200dc76bdffa91a9
#
_cell.length_a   1.000
_cell.length_b   1.000
_cell.length_c   1.000
_cell.angle_alpha   90.00
_cell.angle_beta   90.00
_cell.angle_gamma   90.00
#
_symmetry.space_group_name_H-M   'P 1'
#
loop_
_entity.id
_entity.type
_entity.pdbx_description
1 polymer ?
#
loop_
_entity_poly.entity_id
_entity_poly.type
_entity_poly.pdbx_seq_one_letter_code
_entity_poly.pdbx_strand_id
1 'polypeptide(L)'
;MKNGKGLDAQVKRVPLALTVAALVQAGSALAALELRDINGNPTAVVADAEFAYDTLLDATWYLTGNNSGLNWDDARSWAARLTVGTFGGWSLPVADETCAGYNCTNGQMGELYYTALGNAALGPLTNTGPFKNLVSFDYWTGTENDPAPTTAWIFNPSDGFQFASAKRFGLFALAIRPGDVAAVPEPGTVALLLSGLAGVMVMRRRAARS
;
A
#
# COMPACT_ATOMS: atom_id res chain seq x y z
N MET A 1 -31.68 -28.76 -75.69
CA MET A 1 -32.80 -28.63 -74.76
C MET A 1 -32.31 -28.99 -73.37
N LYS A 2 -32.56 -28.14 -72.47
CA LYS A 2 -32.59 -28.17 -70.96
C LYS A 2 -31.54 -27.27 -70.29
N ASN A 3 -32.11 -26.23 -69.73
CA ASN A 3 -31.59 -25.20 -68.93
C ASN A 3 -31.05 -25.76 -67.59
N GLY A 4 -29.86 -25.35 -67.18
CA GLY A 4 -29.37 -25.50 -65.82
C GLY A 4 -29.21 -24.13 -65.20
N LYS A 5 -30.13 -23.82 -64.21
CA LYS A 5 -30.16 -22.57 -63.45
C LYS A 5 -28.94 -22.53 -62.48
N GLY A 6 -28.19 -21.46 -62.58
CA GLY A 6 -27.19 -21.13 -61.55
C GLY A 6 -27.86 -20.80 -60.20
N LEU A 7 -27.32 -21.36 -59.14
CA LEU A 7 -27.63 -21.02 -57.78
C LEU A 7 -26.53 -20.10 -57.24
N ASP A 8 -26.85 -18.80 -57.24
CA ASP A 8 -26.02 -17.80 -56.57
C ASP A 8 -26.13 -18.00 -55.04
N ALA A 9 -25.13 -18.58 -54.46
CA ALA A 9 -25.00 -18.66 -52.99
C ALA A 9 -24.51 -17.31 -52.48
N GLN A 10 -25.43 -16.51 -52.01
CA GLN A 10 -25.15 -15.30 -51.23
C GLN A 10 -24.54 -15.70 -49.87
N VAL A 11 -23.22 -15.55 -49.76
CA VAL A 11 -22.51 -15.69 -48.48
C VAL A 11 -22.79 -14.43 -47.64
N LYS A 12 -23.74 -14.52 -46.74
CA LYS A 12 -23.96 -13.51 -45.68
C LYS A 12 -22.76 -13.46 -44.78
N ARG A 13 -21.96 -12.41 -44.90
CA ARG A 13 -20.89 -12.09 -43.94
C ARG A 13 -21.55 -11.65 -42.63
N VAL A 14 -21.50 -12.50 -41.59
CA VAL A 14 -21.84 -12.15 -40.20
C VAL A 14 -20.67 -11.36 -39.65
N PRO A 15 -20.86 -10.14 -39.16
CA PRO A 15 -19.79 -9.42 -38.48
C PRO A 15 -19.45 -10.14 -37.16
N LEU A 16 -18.20 -10.58 -37.05
CA LEU A 16 -17.67 -11.12 -35.81
C LEU A 16 -17.50 -9.95 -34.81
N ALA A 17 -18.51 -9.76 -33.98
CA ALA A 17 -18.40 -8.84 -32.86
C ALA A 17 -17.41 -9.46 -31.83
N LEU A 18 -16.19 -8.89 -31.76
CA LEU A 18 -15.26 -9.18 -30.69
C LEU A 18 -15.83 -8.59 -29.38
N THR A 19 -16.54 -9.40 -28.63
CA THR A 19 -16.81 -9.11 -27.22
C THR A 19 -15.52 -9.35 -26.45
N VAL A 20 -14.81 -8.26 -26.11
CA VAL A 20 -13.77 -8.28 -25.09
C VAL A 20 -14.50 -8.49 -23.75
N ALA A 21 -14.57 -9.74 -23.32
CA ALA A 21 -14.97 -10.06 -21.96
C ALA A 21 -13.83 -9.59 -21.05
N ALA A 22 -14.06 -8.46 -20.35
CA ALA A 22 -13.23 -8.06 -19.23
C ALA A 22 -13.40 -9.13 -18.14
N LEU A 23 -12.42 -10.01 -18.02
CA LEU A 23 -12.28 -10.89 -16.87
C LEU A 23 -12.00 -9.99 -15.64
N VAL A 24 -13.05 -9.63 -14.92
CA VAL A 24 -12.93 -9.15 -13.57
C VAL A 24 -12.52 -10.38 -12.74
N GLN A 25 -11.23 -10.53 -12.52
CA GLN A 25 -10.74 -11.44 -11.51
C GLN A 25 -11.13 -10.86 -10.16
N ALA A 26 -12.16 -11.42 -9.56
CA ALA A 26 -12.39 -11.31 -8.13
C ALA A 26 -11.30 -12.15 -7.43
N GLY A 27 -10.05 -11.66 -7.47
CA GLY A 27 -9.00 -12.12 -6.59
C GLY A 27 -9.41 -11.73 -5.18
N SER A 28 -9.34 -12.67 -4.24
CA SER A 28 -9.36 -12.36 -2.82
C SER A 28 -8.39 -11.20 -2.61
N ALA A 29 -8.89 -10.07 -2.10
CA ALA A 29 -8.03 -8.94 -1.74
C ALA A 29 -7.22 -9.38 -0.52
N LEU A 30 -6.12 -10.08 -0.77
CA LEU A 30 -5.00 -10.10 0.16
C LEU A 30 -4.48 -8.66 0.19
N ALA A 31 -4.17 -8.16 1.38
CA ALA A 31 -3.53 -6.87 1.51
C ALA A 31 -2.35 -6.82 0.53
N ALA A 32 -2.46 -5.97 -0.46
CA ALA A 32 -1.39 -5.80 -1.41
C ALA A 32 -0.52 -4.66 -0.93
N LEU A 33 0.73 -4.96 -0.59
CA LEU A 33 1.75 -3.94 -0.39
C LEU A 33 2.18 -3.44 -1.76
N GLU A 34 1.72 -2.25 -2.12
CA GLU A 34 2.09 -1.58 -3.37
C GLU A 34 3.37 -0.77 -3.18
N LEU A 35 4.41 -1.12 -3.92
CA LEU A 35 5.73 -0.49 -3.76
C LEU A 35 5.78 0.90 -4.38
N ARG A 36 6.51 1.81 -3.70
CA ARG A 36 6.79 3.18 -4.14
C ARG A 36 8.28 3.47 -4.03
N ASP A 37 8.83 4.16 -5.01
CA ASP A 37 10.20 4.67 -4.97
C ASP A 37 10.33 5.86 -4.00
N ILE A 38 11.54 6.42 -3.87
CA ILE A 38 11.84 7.57 -3.01
C ILE A 38 11.03 8.83 -3.34
N ASN A 39 10.49 8.93 -4.55
CA ASN A 39 9.67 10.04 -5.02
C ASN A 39 8.17 9.75 -4.92
N GLY A 40 7.79 8.57 -4.45
CA GLY A 40 6.40 8.13 -4.34
C GLY A 40 5.83 7.51 -5.62
N ASN A 41 6.63 7.31 -6.67
CA ASN A 41 6.12 6.69 -7.89
C ASN A 41 5.97 5.17 -7.69
N PRO A 42 4.94 4.55 -8.31
CA PRO A 42 4.82 3.10 -8.31
C PRO A 42 6.05 2.43 -8.92
N THR A 43 6.55 1.39 -8.27
CA THR A 43 7.66 0.57 -8.78
C THR A 43 7.36 -0.91 -8.59
N ALA A 44 7.79 -1.75 -9.52
CA ALA A 44 7.76 -3.20 -9.38
C ALA A 44 9.12 -3.76 -8.93
N VAL A 45 10.15 -2.91 -8.82
CA VAL A 45 11.51 -3.29 -8.46
C VAL A 45 11.71 -3.09 -6.96
N VAL A 46 11.82 -4.19 -6.20
CA VAL A 46 11.98 -4.15 -4.74
C VAL A 46 13.22 -3.36 -4.32
N ALA A 47 14.32 -3.45 -5.08
CA ALA A 47 15.56 -2.73 -4.77
C ALA A 47 15.41 -1.19 -4.85
N ASP A 48 14.50 -0.70 -5.67
CA ASP A 48 14.23 0.73 -5.86
C ASP A 48 13.16 1.25 -4.89
N ALA A 49 12.45 0.35 -4.20
CA ALA A 49 11.38 0.71 -3.29
C ALA A 49 11.94 1.28 -1.97
N GLU A 50 11.38 2.39 -1.54
CA GLU A 50 11.59 2.99 -0.22
C GLU A 50 10.34 2.88 0.66
N PHE A 51 9.17 2.72 0.04
CA PHE A 51 7.89 2.65 0.71
C PHE A 51 7.04 1.49 0.21
N ALA A 52 6.14 1.01 1.06
CA ALA A 52 5.06 0.11 0.69
C ALA A 52 3.74 0.69 1.17
N TYR A 53 2.85 1.00 0.23
CA TYR A 53 1.48 1.38 0.54
C TYR A 53 0.65 0.13 0.82
N ASP A 54 0.09 0.09 2.01
CA ASP A 54 -0.80 -0.97 2.47
C ASP A 54 -2.24 -0.57 2.18
N THR A 55 -2.85 -1.26 1.22
CA THR A 55 -4.19 -0.92 0.73
C THR A 55 -5.30 -1.24 1.74
N LEU A 56 -5.08 -2.14 2.70
CA LEU A 56 -6.05 -2.44 3.76
C LEU A 56 -6.02 -1.41 4.87
N LEU A 57 -4.83 -0.95 5.23
CA LEU A 57 -4.64 0.06 6.28
C LEU A 57 -4.85 1.48 5.79
N ASP A 58 -4.91 1.71 4.47
CA ASP A 58 -4.79 3.03 3.84
C ASP A 58 -3.62 3.82 4.45
N ALA A 59 -2.45 3.19 4.47
CA ALA A 59 -1.26 3.71 5.10
C ALA A 59 0.01 3.26 4.38
N THR A 60 1.06 4.04 4.49
CA THR A 60 2.36 3.75 3.87
C THR A 60 3.40 3.41 4.91
N TRP A 61 4.04 2.25 4.75
CA TRP A 61 5.20 1.82 5.51
C TRP A 61 6.49 2.37 4.92
N TYR A 62 7.40 2.85 5.78
CA TYR A 62 8.80 3.04 5.41
C TYR A 62 9.54 1.70 5.52
N LEU A 63 10.21 1.29 4.46
CA LEU A 63 10.79 -0.06 4.34
C LEU A 63 12.07 -0.27 5.14
N THR A 64 12.63 0.78 5.73
CA THR A 64 13.84 0.70 6.56
C THR A 64 13.51 1.06 8.01
N GLY A 65 13.47 0.07 8.88
CA GLY A 65 13.26 0.26 10.31
C GLY A 65 14.49 0.80 11.04
N ASN A 66 14.29 1.27 12.26
CA ASN A 66 15.37 1.63 13.18
C ASN A 66 15.65 0.44 14.11
N ASN A 67 16.82 -0.18 13.94
CA ASN A 67 17.26 -1.34 14.71
C ASN A 67 18.37 -0.98 15.72
N SER A 68 18.45 0.28 16.18
CA SER A 68 19.49 0.72 17.12
C SER A 68 19.14 0.51 18.60
N GLY A 69 17.94 -0.01 18.89
CA GLY A 69 17.50 -0.24 20.27
C GLY A 69 17.09 1.07 20.97
N LEU A 70 15.97 1.63 20.56
CA LEU A 70 15.43 2.87 21.13
C LEU A 70 14.46 2.57 22.29
N ASN A 71 14.50 3.38 23.36
CA ASN A 71 13.39 3.41 24.30
C ASN A 71 12.13 3.98 23.61
N TRP A 72 10.96 3.83 24.23
CA TRP A 72 9.70 4.16 23.57
C TRP A 72 9.57 5.64 23.17
N ASP A 73 10.01 6.56 24.03
CA ASP A 73 9.92 8.00 23.74
C ASP A 73 10.89 8.41 22.62
N ASP A 74 12.08 7.82 22.60
CA ASP A 74 13.06 8.02 21.53
C ASP A 74 12.58 7.41 20.22
N ALA A 75 11.93 6.24 20.24
CA ALA A 75 11.35 5.61 19.05
C ALA A 75 10.23 6.46 18.45
N ARG A 76 9.31 6.98 19.27
CA ARG A 76 8.26 7.92 18.85
C ARG A 76 8.86 9.21 18.27
N SER A 77 9.87 9.74 18.92
CA SER A 77 10.57 10.94 18.48
C SER A 77 11.34 10.72 17.18
N TRP A 78 11.93 9.54 17.00
CA TRP A 78 12.56 9.15 15.75
C TRP A 78 11.54 9.15 14.60
N ALA A 79 10.43 8.44 14.76
CA ALA A 79 9.39 8.38 13.73
C ALA A 79 8.83 9.78 13.40
N ALA A 80 8.50 10.58 14.42
CA ALA A 80 7.92 11.91 14.21
C ALA A 80 8.85 12.90 13.49
N ARG A 81 10.18 12.74 13.63
CA ARG A 81 11.17 13.57 12.93
C ARG A 81 11.65 13.00 11.61
N LEU A 82 11.21 11.79 11.27
CA LEU A 82 11.63 11.12 10.04
C LEU A 82 11.14 11.90 8.82
N THR A 83 12.05 12.12 7.88
CA THR A 83 11.74 12.62 6.55
C THR A 83 12.48 11.75 5.55
N VAL A 84 11.75 11.13 4.64
CA VAL A 84 12.31 10.25 3.60
C VAL A 84 11.91 10.82 2.24
N GLY A 85 12.88 11.24 1.44
CA GLY A 85 12.60 12.04 0.26
C GLY A 85 11.94 13.36 0.66
N THR A 86 10.72 13.60 0.20
CA THR A 86 9.90 14.77 0.56
C THR A 86 8.80 14.42 1.57
N PHE A 87 8.71 13.15 2.01
CA PHE A 87 7.61 12.66 2.82
C PHE A 87 7.96 12.67 4.31
N GLY A 88 7.13 13.37 5.09
CA GLY A 88 7.12 13.39 6.54
C GLY A 88 5.79 12.89 7.10
N GLY A 89 5.51 13.18 8.38
CA GLY A 89 4.26 12.78 9.02
C GLY A 89 4.24 11.30 9.43
N TRP A 90 5.40 10.75 9.73
CA TRP A 90 5.56 9.38 10.18
C TRP A 90 5.26 9.24 11.68
N SER A 91 4.80 8.07 12.06
CA SER A 91 4.58 7.65 13.45
C SER A 91 5.00 6.19 13.63
N LEU A 92 5.04 5.72 14.87
CA LEU A 92 5.05 4.29 15.13
C LEU A 92 3.68 3.68 14.78
N PRO A 93 3.62 2.40 14.38
CA PRO A 93 2.36 1.71 14.12
C PRO A 93 1.51 1.59 15.39
N VAL A 94 0.18 1.56 15.24
CA VAL A 94 -0.77 1.44 16.35
C VAL A 94 -1.03 -0.03 16.67
N ALA A 95 -1.08 -0.37 17.96
CA ALA A 95 -1.49 -1.69 18.44
C ALA A 95 -3.00 -1.79 18.62
N ASP A 96 -3.53 -3.01 18.60
CA ASP A 96 -4.87 -3.33 19.14
C ASP A 96 -4.78 -3.52 20.67
N GLU A 97 -5.21 -2.53 21.44
CA GLU A 97 -5.15 -2.55 22.91
C GLU A 97 -6.05 -3.62 23.53
N THR A 98 -6.99 -4.15 22.77
CA THR A 98 -7.92 -5.19 23.22
C THR A 98 -7.39 -6.60 23.03
N CYS A 99 -6.23 -6.73 22.37
CA CYS A 99 -5.63 -8.01 22.05
C CYS A 99 -4.20 -8.10 22.62
N ALA A 100 -3.99 -9.03 23.56
CA ALA A 100 -2.67 -9.45 24.00
C ALA A 100 -2.48 -10.92 23.60
N GLY A 101 -1.38 -11.24 22.94
CA GLY A 101 -1.11 -12.60 22.48
C GLY A 101 -0.89 -12.71 20.97
N TYR A 102 -1.32 -13.84 20.44
CA TYR A 102 -1.22 -14.15 19.01
C TYR A 102 -2.48 -13.74 18.24
N ASN A 103 -2.34 -13.58 16.92
CA ASN A 103 -3.43 -13.27 16.00
C ASN A 103 -4.10 -11.91 16.27
N CYS A 104 -3.37 -10.94 16.81
CA CYS A 104 -3.83 -9.57 17.02
C CYS A 104 -3.82 -8.78 15.70
N THR A 105 -4.75 -9.08 14.79
CA THR A 105 -4.76 -8.54 13.41
C THR A 105 -5.36 -7.15 13.27
N ASN A 106 -6.02 -6.61 14.30
CA ASN A 106 -6.59 -5.25 14.24
C ASN A 106 -5.54 -4.16 14.51
N GLY A 107 -4.37 -4.52 15.05
CA GLY A 107 -3.22 -3.62 15.16
C GLY A 107 -2.43 -3.60 13.84
N GLN A 108 -1.79 -2.47 13.53
CA GLN A 108 -1.08 -2.31 12.26
C GLN A 108 0.10 -3.28 12.08
N MET A 109 0.85 -3.58 13.16
CA MET A 109 1.91 -4.58 13.09
C MET A 109 1.38 -6.00 12.92
N GLY A 110 0.26 -6.32 13.55
CA GLY A 110 -0.40 -7.62 13.41
C GLY A 110 -1.01 -7.79 12.02
N GLU A 111 -1.63 -6.75 11.46
CA GLU A 111 -2.11 -6.76 10.08
C GLU A 111 -0.94 -7.01 9.12
N LEU A 112 0.14 -6.22 9.24
CA LEU A 112 1.35 -6.41 8.44
C LEU A 112 1.87 -7.85 8.52
N TYR A 113 2.05 -8.37 9.74
CA TYR A 113 2.66 -9.68 9.94
C TYR A 113 1.79 -10.83 9.43
N TYR A 114 0.51 -10.85 9.81
CA TYR A 114 -0.39 -11.97 9.54
C TYR A 114 -1.06 -11.88 8.18
N THR A 115 -1.47 -10.68 7.76
CA THR A 115 -2.28 -10.49 6.55
C THR A 115 -1.41 -10.12 5.36
N ALA A 116 -0.68 -9.01 5.45
CA ALA A 116 0.10 -8.52 4.32
C ALA A 116 1.30 -9.42 3.99
N LEU A 117 2.01 -9.91 5.02
CA LEU A 117 3.17 -10.80 4.86
C LEU A 117 2.82 -12.29 4.93
N GLY A 118 1.64 -12.67 5.43
CA GLY A 118 1.19 -14.06 5.50
C GLY A 118 2.00 -14.95 6.44
N ASN A 119 2.64 -14.39 7.48
CA ASN A 119 3.32 -15.16 8.50
C ASN A 119 2.32 -15.83 9.45
N ALA A 120 2.72 -16.91 10.12
CA ALA A 120 1.86 -17.67 11.02
C ALA A 120 2.16 -17.38 12.48
N ALA A 121 1.13 -17.45 13.33
CA ALA A 121 1.31 -17.44 14.79
C ALA A 121 2.17 -18.60 15.25
N LEU A 122 3.00 -18.38 16.28
CA LEU A 122 3.91 -19.40 16.84
C LEU A 122 4.97 -19.90 15.85
N GLY A 123 5.04 -19.32 14.66
CA GLY A 123 6.02 -19.65 13.64
C GLY A 123 7.13 -18.59 13.54
N PRO A 124 8.29 -18.95 13.00
CA PRO A 124 9.35 -17.96 12.78
C PRO A 124 8.92 -16.93 11.72
N LEU A 125 9.56 -15.76 11.74
CA LEU A 125 9.46 -14.78 10.67
C LEU A 125 10.05 -15.39 9.39
N THR A 126 9.20 -15.82 8.47
CA THR A 126 9.61 -16.47 7.21
C THR A 126 9.49 -15.55 6.00
N ASN A 127 8.59 -14.57 6.07
CA ASN A 127 8.37 -13.61 5.01
C ASN A 127 8.51 -12.19 5.56
N THR A 128 9.51 -11.47 5.07
CA THR A 128 9.77 -10.06 5.41
C THR A 128 9.23 -9.10 4.34
N GLY A 129 8.64 -9.63 3.26
CA GLY A 129 8.18 -8.83 2.13
C GLY A 129 9.27 -7.92 1.58
N PRO A 130 8.95 -6.65 1.29
CA PRO A 130 9.91 -5.70 0.75
C PRO A 130 10.76 -5.00 1.82
N PHE A 131 10.56 -5.28 3.12
CA PHE A 131 11.27 -4.60 4.19
C PHE A 131 12.77 -4.93 4.19
N LYS A 132 13.60 -3.90 4.25
CA LYS A 132 15.06 -4.03 4.10
C LYS A 132 15.75 -4.62 5.34
N ASN A 133 15.18 -4.42 6.52
CA ASN A 133 15.77 -4.83 7.80
C ASN A 133 14.74 -5.26 8.85
N LEU A 134 13.59 -5.79 8.43
CA LEU A 134 12.64 -6.43 9.34
C LEU A 134 13.25 -7.75 9.84
N VAL A 135 13.41 -7.89 11.14
CA VAL A 135 14.06 -9.04 11.78
C VAL A 135 13.21 -9.56 12.95
N SER A 136 13.54 -10.77 13.41
CA SER A 136 12.92 -11.43 14.57
C SER A 136 13.37 -10.78 15.87
N PHE A 137 12.77 -9.65 16.23
CA PHE A 137 13.01 -8.90 17.46
C PHE A 137 11.75 -8.11 17.85
N ASP A 138 11.71 -7.54 19.06
CA ASP A 138 10.59 -6.73 19.53
C ASP A 138 10.59 -5.35 18.88
N TYR A 139 9.43 -4.92 18.38
CA TYR A 139 9.19 -3.60 17.80
C TYR A 139 8.19 -2.81 18.64
N TRP A 140 8.52 -1.54 18.93
CA TRP A 140 7.61 -0.62 19.54
C TRP A 140 6.40 -0.33 18.66
N THR A 141 5.23 -0.24 19.29
CA THR A 141 4.07 0.47 18.72
C THR A 141 3.95 1.87 19.32
N GLY A 142 3.16 2.73 18.69
CA GLY A 142 2.87 4.08 19.21
C GLY A 142 1.85 4.10 20.35
N THR A 143 1.32 2.96 20.73
CA THR A 143 0.23 2.81 21.69
C THR A 143 0.78 2.62 23.11
N GLU A 144 0.43 3.54 24.02
CA GLU A 144 0.71 3.40 25.45
C GLU A 144 -0.21 2.34 26.07
N ASN A 145 0.26 1.60 27.06
CA ASN A 145 -0.62 0.70 27.81
C ASN A 145 -1.33 1.48 28.92
N ASP A 146 -2.55 1.95 28.69
CA ASP A 146 -3.30 2.87 29.56
C ASP A 146 -3.40 2.42 31.03
N PRO A 147 -3.67 1.14 31.38
CA PRO A 147 -3.69 0.74 32.77
C PRO A 147 -2.32 0.83 33.46
N ALA A 148 -1.22 0.88 32.68
CA ALA A 148 0.16 0.90 33.19
C ALA A 148 1.03 1.86 32.36
N PRO A 149 0.97 3.18 32.57
CA PRO A 149 1.59 4.20 31.71
C PRO A 149 3.13 4.15 31.67
N THR A 150 3.77 3.33 32.50
CA THR A 150 5.21 3.03 32.39
C THR A 150 5.54 1.97 31.34
N THR A 151 4.52 1.40 30.70
CA THR A 151 4.63 0.39 29.63
C THR A 151 3.96 0.88 28.34
N ALA A 152 4.35 0.30 27.22
CA ALA A 152 3.74 0.52 25.93
C ALA A 152 3.62 -0.82 25.19
N TRP A 153 2.72 -0.89 24.23
CA TRP A 153 2.51 -2.07 23.42
C TRP A 153 3.66 -2.29 22.44
N ILE A 154 4.01 -3.56 22.28
CA ILE A 154 5.02 -4.02 21.34
C ILE A 154 4.46 -5.18 20.50
N PHE A 155 5.11 -5.43 19.38
CA PHE A 155 4.87 -6.60 18.54
C PHE A 155 6.19 -7.34 18.27
N ASN A 156 6.18 -8.65 18.43
CA ASN A 156 7.34 -9.51 18.19
C ASN A 156 7.16 -10.31 16.90
N PRO A 157 7.84 -9.96 15.79
CA PRO A 157 7.76 -10.73 14.56
C PRO A 157 8.43 -12.12 14.62
N SER A 158 9.13 -12.47 15.70
CA SER A 158 9.72 -13.81 15.80
C SER A 158 8.67 -14.92 15.87
N ASP A 159 7.46 -14.58 16.36
CA ASP A 159 6.37 -15.54 16.54
C ASP A 159 4.97 -14.92 16.37
N GLY A 160 4.89 -13.60 16.16
CA GLY A 160 3.64 -12.85 16.00
C GLY A 160 2.99 -12.41 17.31
N PHE A 161 3.71 -12.41 18.42
CA PHE A 161 3.14 -12.10 19.75
C PHE A 161 3.05 -10.60 20.01
N GLN A 162 1.90 -10.11 20.47
CA GLN A 162 1.68 -8.73 20.90
C GLN A 162 1.54 -8.67 22.42
N PHE A 163 2.27 -7.76 23.09
CA PHE A 163 2.21 -7.58 24.53
C PHE A 163 2.72 -6.19 24.95
N ALA A 164 2.56 -5.85 26.25
CA ALA A 164 3.09 -4.60 26.78
C ALA A 164 4.47 -4.80 27.40
N SER A 165 5.38 -3.86 27.13
CA SER A 165 6.76 -3.85 27.65
C SER A 165 7.10 -2.53 28.30
N ALA A 166 8.06 -2.52 29.23
CA ALA A 166 8.47 -1.30 29.92
C ALA A 166 9.15 -0.33 28.94
N LYS A 167 8.69 0.92 28.90
CA LYS A 167 9.13 1.97 27.96
C LYS A 167 10.64 2.23 27.95
N ARG A 168 11.34 1.90 29.05
CA ARG A 168 12.80 2.08 29.17
C ARG A 168 13.64 1.11 28.36
N PHE A 169 13.06 0.02 27.85
CA PHE A 169 13.82 -0.96 27.10
C PHE A 169 14.20 -0.44 25.70
N GLY A 170 15.34 -0.89 25.20
CA GLY A 170 15.80 -0.59 23.86
C GLY A 170 15.25 -1.58 22.86
N LEU A 171 14.19 -1.22 22.12
CA LEU A 171 13.57 -2.05 21.12
C LEU A 171 13.67 -1.41 19.74
N PHE A 172 13.29 -2.13 18.71
CA PHE A 172 13.31 -1.66 17.33
C PHE A 172 12.05 -0.87 16.98
N ALA A 173 12.06 -0.20 15.84
CA ALA A 173 10.94 0.61 15.40
C ALA A 173 10.78 0.54 13.88
N LEU A 174 9.52 0.42 13.44
CA LEU A 174 9.08 0.71 12.09
C LEU A 174 8.31 2.03 12.07
N ALA A 175 8.31 2.68 10.92
CA ALA A 175 7.53 3.90 10.71
C ALA A 175 6.44 3.67 9.69
N ILE A 176 5.26 4.22 9.98
CA ILE A 176 4.08 4.22 9.13
C ILE A 176 3.49 5.63 9.06
N ARG A 177 2.82 5.96 7.99
CA ARG A 177 2.10 7.22 7.82
C ARG A 177 0.74 6.98 7.18
N PRO A 178 -0.29 7.81 7.45
CA PRO A 178 -1.59 7.70 6.79
C PRO A 178 -1.51 7.99 5.28
N GLY A 179 -2.33 7.30 4.51
CA GLY A 179 -2.49 7.48 3.07
C GLY A 179 -1.30 7.00 2.23
N ASP A 180 -1.47 7.06 0.91
CA ASP A 180 -0.42 6.74 -0.05
C ASP A 180 0.57 7.91 -0.21
N VAL A 181 1.85 7.60 -0.40
CA VAL A 181 2.87 8.56 -0.83
C VAL A 181 2.87 8.77 -2.35
N ALA A 182 2.09 8.00 -3.12
CA ALA A 182 1.96 8.22 -4.55
C ALA A 182 1.53 9.68 -4.80
N ALA A 183 2.17 10.30 -5.79
CA ALA A 183 1.72 11.60 -6.27
C ALA A 183 0.24 11.44 -6.67
N VAL A 184 -0.65 12.15 -5.95
CA VAL A 184 -2.05 12.21 -6.35
C VAL A 184 -2.07 12.73 -7.78
N PRO A 185 -2.56 11.98 -8.78
CA PRO A 185 -2.68 12.51 -10.14
C PRO A 185 -3.49 13.80 -10.00
N GLU A 186 -2.94 14.93 -10.45
CA GLU A 186 -3.69 16.19 -10.41
C GLU A 186 -5.07 15.93 -10.97
N PRO A 187 -6.16 16.18 -10.22
CA PRO A 187 -7.50 15.93 -10.69
C PRO A 187 -7.58 16.59 -12.06
N GLY A 188 -8.16 15.93 -13.04
CA GLY A 188 -8.13 16.26 -14.47
C GLY A 188 -8.30 17.72 -14.92
N THR A 189 -7.97 18.67 -14.03
CA THR A 189 -7.88 20.11 -14.24
C THR A 189 -6.96 20.41 -15.41
N VAL A 190 -5.84 19.71 -15.55
CA VAL A 190 -4.94 19.87 -16.70
C VAL A 190 -5.62 19.32 -17.96
N ALA A 191 -6.28 18.18 -17.87
CA ALA A 191 -7.03 17.60 -19.00
C ALA A 191 -8.25 18.46 -19.36
N LEU A 192 -8.95 19.02 -18.36
CA LEU A 192 -10.05 19.97 -18.55
C LEU A 192 -9.56 21.31 -19.12
N LEU A 193 -8.43 21.82 -18.66
CA LEU A 193 -7.83 23.04 -19.21
C LEU A 193 -7.39 22.86 -20.66
N LEU A 194 -6.75 21.75 -20.98
CA LEU A 194 -6.33 21.42 -22.35
C LEU A 194 -7.53 21.19 -23.27
N SER A 195 -8.56 20.50 -22.80
CA SER A 195 -9.80 20.29 -23.57
C SER A 195 -10.58 21.60 -23.76
N GLY A 196 -10.61 22.47 -22.73
CA GLY A 196 -11.20 23.81 -22.82
C GLY A 196 -10.47 24.70 -23.82
N LEU A 197 -9.14 24.74 -23.81
CA LEU A 197 -8.31 25.45 -24.78
C LEU A 197 -8.50 24.95 -26.22
N ALA A 198 -8.56 23.63 -26.40
CA ALA A 198 -8.84 23.04 -27.71
C ALA A 198 -10.23 23.42 -28.23
N GLY A 199 -11.25 23.44 -27.34
CA GLY A 199 -12.61 23.89 -27.66
C GLY A 199 -12.64 25.36 -28.13
N VAL A 200 -11.98 26.25 -27.41
CA VAL A 200 -11.87 27.69 -27.77
C VAL A 200 -11.16 27.87 -29.12
N MET A 201 -10.09 27.13 -29.39
CA MET A 201 -9.39 27.21 -30.69
C MET A 201 -10.25 26.74 -31.84
N VAL A 202 -11.06 25.70 -31.66
CA VAL A 202 -11.99 25.23 -32.70
C VAL A 202 -13.10 26.26 -32.98
N MET A 203 -13.65 26.89 -31.93
CA MET A 203 -14.66 27.95 -32.09
C MET A 203 -14.10 29.17 -32.82
N ARG A 204 -12.89 29.63 -32.47
CA ARG A 204 -12.23 30.77 -33.16
C ARG A 204 -11.97 30.48 -34.64
N ARG A 205 -11.58 29.24 -35.00
CA ARG A 205 -11.39 28.86 -36.39
C ARG A 205 -12.69 28.80 -37.18
N ARG A 206 -13.81 28.48 -36.59
CA ARG A 206 -15.13 28.50 -37.22
C ARG A 206 -15.64 29.92 -37.42
N ALA A 207 -15.45 30.81 -36.47
CA ALA A 207 -15.86 32.19 -36.53
C ALA A 207 -15.03 33.05 -37.58
N ALA A 208 -13.81 32.61 -37.90
CA ALA A 208 -12.96 33.25 -38.90
C ALA A 208 -13.23 32.78 -40.35
N ARG A 209 -14.12 31.81 -40.55
CA ARG A 209 -14.50 31.24 -41.87
C ARG A 209 -15.92 31.59 -42.29
N SER A 210 -16.68 32.28 -41.43
CA SER A 210 -18.00 32.88 -41.72
C SER A 210 -17.86 34.38 -42.01
#